data_672910c5ded3785617eb051d9cee2550
#
_entry.id   672910c5ded3785617eb051d9cee2550
#
_cell.length_a   1.000
_cell.length_b   1.000
_cell.length_c   1.000
_cell.angle_alpha   90.00
_cell.angle_beta   90.00
_cell.angle_gamma   90.00
#
_symmetry.space_group_name_H-M   'P 1'
#
loop_
_entity.id
_entity.type
_entity.pdbx_description
1 polymer ?
#
loop_
_entity_poly.entity_id
_entity_poly.type
_entity_poly.pdbx_seq_one_letter_code
_entity_poly.pdbx_strand_id
1 'polypeptide(L)'
;MAWDAALDEVASRFAATVALHGPDAVGLYLSGQLLTEDYYVYNKLAKALLGTNNVDTNSRLCMSSAVAGYKQSLGADAPPACYDDIGLARTVFITGSNMAWAHPVL
;
A
#
# COMPACT_ATOMS: atom_id res chain seq x y z
N MET A 1 -0.78 27.96 -7.15
CA MET A 1 0.12 28.06 -5.98
C MET A 1 1.49 27.56 -6.41
N ALA A 2 2.57 28.25 -6.04
CA ALA A 2 3.93 27.77 -6.29
C ALA A 2 4.25 26.58 -5.36
N TRP A 3 5.20 25.73 -5.76
CA TRP A 3 5.59 24.55 -4.97
C TRP A 3 6.05 24.92 -3.55
N ASP A 4 6.92 25.90 -3.42
CA ASP A 4 7.46 26.32 -2.11
C ASP A 4 6.35 26.75 -1.16
N ALA A 5 5.41 27.58 -1.65
CA ALA A 5 4.26 28.01 -0.86
C ALA A 5 3.33 26.85 -0.45
N ALA A 6 3.20 25.84 -1.30
CA ALA A 6 2.41 24.65 -0.98
C ALA A 6 3.09 23.78 0.10
N LEU A 7 4.40 23.62 -0.03
CA LEU A 7 5.19 22.86 0.96
C LEU A 7 5.23 23.57 2.31
N ASP A 8 5.39 24.88 2.34
CA ASP A 8 5.36 25.69 3.56
C ASP A 8 4.01 25.58 4.26
N GLU A 9 2.91 25.63 3.51
CA GLU A 9 1.56 25.49 4.06
C GLU A 9 1.36 24.09 4.68
N VAL A 10 1.77 23.03 3.98
CA VAL A 10 1.67 21.66 4.50
C VAL A 10 2.53 21.46 5.75
N ALA A 11 3.78 21.92 5.70
CA ALA A 11 4.71 21.82 6.82
C ALA A 11 4.20 22.59 8.06
N SER A 12 3.68 23.80 7.85
CA SER A 12 3.14 24.62 8.92
C SER A 12 1.91 23.98 9.57
N ARG A 13 1.03 23.38 8.80
CA ARG A 13 -0.16 22.66 9.31
C ARG A 13 0.23 21.40 10.09
N PHE A 14 1.16 20.61 9.58
CA PHE A 14 1.68 19.46 10.34
C PHE A 14 2.29 19.88 11.65
N ALA A 15 3.17 20.89 11.64
CA ALA A 15 3.82 21.40 12.86
C ALA A 15 2.78 21.90 13.88
N ALA A 16 1.79 22.69 13.45
CA ALA A 16 0.73 23.17 14.31
C ALA A 16 -0.13 22.04 14.90
N THR A 17 -0.49 21.04 14.08
CA THR A 17 -1.29 19.89 14.51
C THR A 17 -0.52 19.07 15.55
N VAL A 18 0.75 18.77 15.28
CA VAL A 18 1.61 18.02 16.22
C VAL A 18 1.81 18.79 17.51
N ALA A 19 2.06 20.12 17.45
CA ALA A 19 2.23 20.94 18.63
C ALA A 19 0.98 21.00 19.53
N LEU A 20 -0.22 20.98 18.93
CA LEU A 20 -1.47 21.12 19.66
C LEU A 20 -2.03 19.77 20.14
N HIS A 21 -1.91 18.72 19.34
CA HIS A 21 -2.58 17.44 19.57
C HIS A 21 -1.65 16.24 19.68
N GLY A 22 -0.35 16.44 19.51
CA GLY A 22 0.64 15.37 19.48
C GLY A 22 0.81 14.70 18.11
N PRO A 23 1.87 13.90 17.94
CA PRO A 23 2.23 13.29 16.67
C PRO A 23 1.18 12.31 16.13
N ASP A 24 0.46 11.62 17.00
CA ASP A 24 -0.56 10.64 16.59
C ASP A 24 -1.85 11.27 16.03
N ALA A 25 -1.97 12.60 16.07
CA ALA A 25 -3.02 13.33 15.38
C ALA A 25 -2.79 13.45 13.87
N VAL A 26 -1.60 13.06 13.38
CA VAL A 26 -1.25 13.04 11.96
C VAL A 26 -1.20 11.60 11.47
N GLY A 27 -1.82 11.34 10.33
CA GLY A 27 -1.76 10.06 9.63
C GLY A 27 -1.42 10.25 8.17
N LEU A 28 -0.68 9.29 7.59
CA LEU A 28 -0.33 9.25 6.18
C LEU A 28 -1.00 8.04 5.52
N TYR A 29 -1.81 8.27 4.52
CA TYR A 29 -2.40 7.24 3.68
C TYR A 29 -1.74 7.32 2.29
N LEU A 30 -0.96 6.31 1.96
CA LEU A 30 -0.12 6.30 0.77
C LEU A 30 -0.66 5.32 -0.27
N SER A 31 -0.26 5.51 -1.52
CA SER A 31 -0.50 4.50 -2.54
C SER A 31 0.36 3.25 -2.30
N GLY A 32 -0.19 2.07 -2.55
CA GLY A 32 0.56 0.80 -2.58
C GLY A 32 1.39 0.59 -3.85
N GLN A 33 1.40 1.58 -4.75
CA GLN A 33 2.03 1.50 -6.08
C GLN A 33 3.03 2.63 -6.30
N LEU A 34 3.77 2.97 -5.26
CA LEU A 34 4.85 3.95 -5.29
C LEU A 34 6.20 3.27 -5.53
N LEU A 35 7.21 4.07 -5.85
CA LEU A 35 8.59 3.61 -5.89
C LEU A 35 9.09 3.27 -4.46
N THR A 36 10.10 2.44 -4.37
CA THR A 36 10.72 2.07 -3.08
C THR A 36 11.25 3.30 -2.34
N GLU A 37 11.81 4.25 -3.08
CA GLU A 37 12.31 5.52 -2.57
C GLU A 37 11.21 6.37 -1.95
N ASP A 38 10.02 6.39 -2.54
CA ASP A 38 8.87 7.11 -1.99
C ASP A 38 8.47 6.53 -0.64
N TYR A 39 8.38 5.21 -0.51
CA TYR A 39 8.09 4.56 0.78
C TYR A 39 9.15 4.87 1.83
N TYR A 40 10.42 4.86 1.44
CA TYR A 40 11.51 5.21 2.34
C TYR A 40 11.36 6.64 2.87
N VAL A 41 11.14 7.60 1.98
CA VAL A 41 11.00 9.02 2.34
C VAL A 41 9.77 9.25 3.23
N TYR A 42 8.61 8.67 2.89
CA TYR A 42 7.41 8.81 3.71
C TYR A 42 7.52 8.12 5.07
N ASN A 43 8.17 6.96 5.16
CA ASN A 43 8.46 6.33 6.44
C ASN A 43 9.40 7.19 7.30
N LYS A 44 10.40 7.80 6.70
CA LYS A 44 11.31 8.73 7.38
C LYS A 44 10.57 9.97 7.87
N LEU A 45 9.70 10.56 7.03
CA LEU A 45 8.86 11.69 7.41
C LEU A 45 7.97 11.33 8.60
N ALA A 46 7.22 10.24 8.51
CA ALA A 46 6.28 9.85 9.55
C ALA A 46 6.99 9.49 10.87
N LYS A 47 7.94 8.57 10.81
CA LYS A 47 8.53 7.97 12.02
C LYS A 47 9.63 8.81 12.63
N ALA A 48 10.51 9.39 11.80
CA ALA A 48 11.66 10.14 12.31
C ALA A 48 11.37 11.62 12.53
N LEU A 49 10.54 12.25 11.70
CA LEU A 49 10.32 13.70 11.78
C LEU A 49 9.00 14.05 12.47
N LEU A 50 7.90 13.39 12.14
CA LEU A 50 6.61 13.61 12.78
C LEU A 50 6.45 12.83 14.09
N GLY A 51 7.12 11.69 14.23
CA GLY A 51 7.07 10.86 15.43
C GLY A 51 5.82 10.00 15.54
N THR A 52 5.20 9.64 14.40
CA THR A 52 3.99 8.79 14.38
C THR A 52 4.19 7.51 13.58
N ASN A 53 3.46 6.47 13.95
CA ASN A 53 3.34 5.21 13.21
C ASN A 53 2.04 5.11 12.38
N ASN A 54 1.25 6.15 12.32
CA ASN A 54 -0.03 6.19 11.60
C ASN A 54 0.20 6.28 10.09
N VAL A 55 0.70 5.20 9.51
CA VAL A 55 0.94 5.07 8.07
C VAL A 55 0.27 3.81 7.57
N ASP A 56 -0.55 3.93 6.54
CA ASP A 56 -1.16 2.79 5.86
C ASP A 56 -1.27 3.03 4.36
N THR A 57 -1.66 2.00 3.62
CA THR A 57 -1.75 2.04 2.15
C THR A 57 -3.07 1.44 1.67
N ASN A 58 -3.41 1.68 0.39
CA ASN A 58 -4.56 1.05 -0.24
C ASN A 58 -4.42 -0.49 -0.34
N SER A 59 -3.21 -1.02 -0.24
CA SER A 59 -2.95 -2.47 -0.23
C SER A 59 -3.64 -3.17 0.94
N ARG A 60 -3.84 -2.46 2.05
CA ARG A 60 -4.65 -2.90 3.19
C ARG A 60 -6.06 -3.30 2.74
N LEU A 61 -6.72 -2.48 1.94
CA LEU A 61 -8.08 -2.73 1.45
C LEU A 61 -8.11 -3.63 0.21
N CYS A 62 -7.09 -3.55 -0.64
CA CYS A 62 -7.01 -4.28 -1.90
C CYS A 62 -6.71 -5.78 -1.69
N MET A 63 -5.75 -6.12 -0.83
CA MET A 63 -5.17 -7.45 -0.72
C MET A 63 -5.30 -8.12 0.65
N SER A 64 -5.75 -7.43 1.69
CA SER A 64 -5.75 -7.99 3.04
C SER A 64 -6.55 -9.27 3.18
N SER A 65 -7.70 -9.37 2.54
CA SER A 65 -8.53 -10.59 2.55
C SER A 65 -7.85 -11.74 1.80
N ALA A 66 -7.22 -11.45 0.65
CA ALA A 66 -6.48 -12.45 -0.12
C ALA A 66 -5.26 -12.96 0.64
N VAL A 67 -4.49 -12.06 1.26
CA VAL A 67 -3.34 -12.40 2.11
C VAL A 67 -3.76 -13.24 3.31
N ALA A 68 -4.86 -12.90 3.97
CA ALA A 68 -5.40 -13.72 5.06
C ALA A 68 -5.78 -15.12 4.56
N GLY A 69 -6.41 -15.21 3.39
CA GLY A 69 -6.75 -16.48 2.75
C GLY A 69 -5.51 -17.33 2.43
N TYR A 70 -4.47 -16.75 1.84
CA TYR A 70 -3.22 -17.45 1.56
C TYR A 70 -2.57 -17.99 2.83
N LYS A 71 -2.45 -17.15 3.85
CA LYS A 71 -1.85 -17.55 5.12
C LYS A 71 -2.61 -18.67 5.82
N GLN A 72 -3.93 -18.61 5.80
CA GLN A 72 -4.75 -19.68 6.39
C GLN A 72 -4.70 -20.99 5.61
N SER A 73 -4.67 -20.94 4.29
CA SER A 73 -4.73 -22.12 3.43
C SER A 73 -3.36 -22.71 3.13
N LEU A 74 -2.34 -21.86 2.93
CA LEU A 74 -1.03 -22.25 2.42
C LEU A 74 0.11 -21.98 3.41
N GLY A 75 -0.16 -21.28 4.49
CA GLY A 75 0.82 -20.97 5.54
C GLY A 75 1.74 -19.80 5.21
N ALA A 76 1.66 -19.22 4.02
CA ALA A 76 2.52 -18.13 3.57
C ALA A 76 1.77 -17.07 2.77
N ASP A 77 2.31 -15.86 2.73
CA ASP A 77 1.87 -14.78 1.86
C ASP A 77 2.61 -14.87 0.52
N ALA A 78 2.32 -15.93 -0.22
CA ALA A 78 2.89 -16.14 -1.54
C ALA A 78 1.94 -17.02 -2.38
N PRO A 79 1.55 -16.60 -3.60
CA PRO A 79 0.84 -17.48 -4.52
C PRO A 79 1.78 -18.62 -4.95
N PRO A 80 1.35 -19.89 -4.81
CA PRO A 80 2.21 -21.05 -5.08
C PRO A 80 2.36 -21.39 -6.56
N ALA A 81 1.50 -20.83 -7.42
CA ALA A 81 1.46 -21.11 -8.85
C ALA A 81 2.20 -20.04 -9.67
N CYS A 82 2.61 -20.40 -10.89
CA CYS A 82 3.14 -19.49 -11.88
C CYS A 82 2.31 -19.52 -13.18
N TYR A 83 2.60 -18.64 -14.12
CA TYR A 83 1.85 -18.53 -15.37
C TYR A 83 1.96 -19.79 -16.25
N ASP A 84 3.10 -20.46 -16.22
CA ASP A 84 3.31 -21.70 -17.00
C ASP A 84 2.39 -22.84 -16.53
N ASP A 85 1.99 -22.84 -15.29
CA ASP A 85 1.06 -23.84 -14.73
C ASP A 85 -0.30 -23.82 -15.43
N ILE A 86 -0.73 -22.68 -15.98
CA ILE A 86 -1.99 -22.55 -16.73
C ILE A 86 -1.96 -23.46 -17.95
N GLY A 87 -0.83 -23.49 -18.68
CA GLY A 87 -0.66 -24.35 -19.86
C GLY A 87 -0.53 -25.83 -19.53
N LEU A 88 -0.07 -26.16 -18.33
CA LEU A 88 0.11 -27.54 -17.87
C LEU A 88 -1.13 -28.13 -17.17
N ALA A 89 -2.03 -27.28 -16.71
CA ALA A 89 -3.21 -27.70 -15.98
C ALA A 89 -4.21 -28.45 -16.88
N ARG A 90 -4.72 -29.58 -16.39
CA ARG A 90 -5.80 -30.31 -17.06
C ARG A 90 -7.18 -29.71 -16.83
N THR A 91 -7.31 -28.96 -15.75
CA THR A 91 -8.57 -28.27 -15.37
C THR A 91 -8.21 -26.94 -14.74
N VAL A 92 -8.86 -25.88 -15.20
CA VAL A 92 -8.72 -24.53 -14.65
C VAL A 92 -10.08 -24.10 -14.13
N PHE A 93 -10.14 -23.73 -12.85
CA PHE A 93 -11.34 -23.19 -12.23
C PHE A 93 -11.24 -21.67 -12.15
N ILE A 94 -12.13 -20.96 -12.85
CA ILE A 94 -12.16 -19.50 -12.90
C ILE A 94 -13.39 -19.02 -12.16
N THR A 95 -13.19 -18.17 -11.16
CA THR A 95 -14.28 -17.57 -10.40
C THR A 95 -13.94 -16.13 -10.00
N GLY A 96 -14.89 -15.21 -10.16
CA GLY A 96 -14.74 -13.80 -9.78
C GLY A 96 -13.60 -13.08 -10.50
N SER A 97 -13.21 -13.52 -11.70
CA SER A 97 -12.06 -13.00 -12.43
C SER A 97 -12.48 -12.36 -13.76
N ASN A 98 -11.82 -11.26 -14.11
CA ASN A 98 -11.87 -10.65 -15.44
C ASN A 98 -10.44 -10.50 -15.96
N MET A 99 -9.94 -11.50 -16.66
CA MET A 99 -8.59 -11.54 -17.21
C MET A 99 -8.32 -10.45 -18.24
N ALA A 100 -9.34 -10.04 -18.99
CA ALA A 100 -9.20 -8.97 -19.98
C ALA A 100 -8.83 -7.62 -19.33
N TRP A 101 -9.22 -7.42 -18.09
CA TRP A 101 -8.88 -6.20 -17.33
C TRP A 101 -7.62 -6.37 -16.47
N ALA A 102 -7.52 -7.48 -15.76
CA ALA A 102 -6.44 -7.67 -14.79
C ALA A 102 -5.13 -8.18 -15.44
N HIS A 103 -5.23 -8.97 -16.50
CA HIS A 103 -4.09 -9.59 -17.17
C HIS A 103 -4.31 -9.61 -18.69
N PRO A 104 -4.33 -8.47 -19.37
CA PRO A 104 -4.72 -8.38 -20.77
C PRO A 104 -3.74 -9.07 -21.75
N VAL A 105 -2.56 -9.45 -21.29
CA VAL A 105 -1.51 -10.09 -22.11
C VAL A 105 -1.50 -11.62 -21.95
N LEU A 106 -2.22 -12.17 -20.96
CA LEU A 106 -2.29 -13.62 -20.72
C LEU A 106 -3.28 -14.35 -21.66
#